data_25dda072d9c4cd698fd278045576d698
#
_entry.id   25dda072d9c4cd698fd278045576d698
#
_cell.length_a   1.000
_cell.length_b   1.000
_cell.length_c   1.000
_cell.angle_alpha   90.00
_cell.angle_beta   90.00
_cell.angle_gamma   90.00
#
_symmetry.space_group_name_H-M   'P 1'
#
loop_
_entity.id
_entity.type
_entity.pdbx_description
1 polymer ?
#
loop_
_entity_poly.entity_id
_entity_poly.type
_entity_poly.pdbx_seq_one_letter_code
_entity_poly.pdbx_strand_id
1 'polypeptide(L)'
;MRRREFITIVGGATAAFPFAALAQRQIPLVGFLNSASPETYRFNADSFREGLTKAGFVETRNVRIEERWARGDYGALPALAAELVAKGVAVIAATGDVASARAAQLASNTVPVVFTIGGDPVRHGLVESLNRPGRHVTGILFNPNVLGAKRVELLREIAPEISRIALLMNPTNRTSKSKKLMPKRGQGSWAWRPLHSMPETQAKWKPRSNSC
;
A
#
# COMPACT_ATOMS: atom_id res chain seq x y z
N MET A 1 -2.05 37.19 58.55
CA MET A 1 -2.59 36.10 57.76
C MET A 1 -2.56 34.83 58.58
N ARG A 2 -3.73 34.26 58.88
CA ARG A 2 -3.86 33.11 59.73
C ARG A 2 -3.63 31.83 58.90
N ARG A 3 -2.87 30.86 59.43
CA ARG A 3 -2.50 29.62 58.74
C ARG A 3 -3.70 28.85 58.12
N ARG A 4 -4.92 29.07 58.63
CA ARG A 4 -6.14 28.48 58.11
C ARG A 4 -6.63 29.02 56.77
N GLU A 5 -6.36 30.28 56.46
CA GLU A 5 -6.75 30.94 55.19
C GLU A 5 -5.86 30.47 54.01
N PHE A 6 -4.59 30.16 54.30
CA PHE A 6 -3.65 29.67 53.30
C PHE A 6 -4.01 28.25 52.83
N ILE A 7 -4.50 27.39 53.76
CA ILE A 7 -4.91 25.99 53.42
C ILE A 7 -6.18 25.95 52.56
N THR A 8 -7.11 26.88 52.75
CA THR A 8 -8.34 26.94 51.94
C THR A 8 -8.08 27.43 50.50
N ILE A 9 -7.09 28.29 50.26
CA ILE A 9 -6.72 28.78 48.92
C ILE A 9 -5.97 27.72 48.15
N VAL A 10 -5.08 26.94 48.76
CA VAL A 10 -4.29 25.89 48.12
C VAL A 10 -5.15 24.63 47.87
N GLY A 11 -6.10 24.29 48.76
CA GLY A 11 -7.02 23.15 48.64
C GLY A 11 -8.06 23.33 47.52
N GLY A 12 -8.48 24.57 47.24
CA GLY A 12 -9.48 24.84 46.17
C GLY A 12 -8.91 24.78 44.76
N ALA A 13 -7.62 25.02 44.59
CA ALA A 13 -7.00 25.03 43.26
C ALA A 13 -6.69 23.62 42.69
N THR A 14 -6.62 22.60 43.53
CA THR A 14 -6.31 21.21 43.12
C THR A 14 -7.50 20.40 42.67
N ALA A 15 -8.75 20.84 42.98
CA ALA A 15 -9.97 20.13 42.59
C ALA A 15 -10.45 20.45 41.16
N ALA A 16 -9.90 21.48 40.50
CA ALA A 16 -10.36 21.91 39.16
C ALA A 16 -9.56 21.26 38.00
N PHE A 17 -8.46 20.56 38.30
CA PHE A 17 -7.56 20.01 37.26
C PHE A 17 -7.95 18.66 36.65
N PRO A 18 -8.72 17.74 37.29
CA PRO A 18 -9.01 16.45 36.65
C PRO A 18 -10.04 16.50 35.52
N PHE A 19 -10.84 17.58 35.38
CA PHE A 19 -11.87 17.65 34.35
C PHE A 19 -11.41 18.24 33.01
N ALA A 20 -10.27 18.92 32.96
CA ALA A 20 -9.70 19.42 31.71
C ALA A 20 -9.02 18.35 30.86
N ALA A 21 -8.66 17.20 31.43
CA ALA A 21 -8.01 16.08 30.73
C ALA A 21 -8.99 15.15 29.98
N LEU A 22 -10.29 15.35 30.12
CA LEU A 22 -11.32 14.74 29.26
C LEU A 22 -11.58 15.56 28.00
N ALA A 23 -10.71 16.54 27.71
CA ALA A 23 -10.75 17.32 26.48
C ALA A 23 -10.77 16.39 25.28
N GLN A 24 -11.96 16.24 24.71
CA GLN A 24 -12.23 15.84 23.34
C GLN A 24 -11.13 14.94 22.73
N ARG A 25 -11.21 13.65 22.96
CA ARG A 25 -10.53 12.70 22.06
C ARG A 25 -11.10 12.96 20.66
N GLN A 26 -10.43 13.82 19.93
CA GLN A 26 -10.76 14.00 18.53
C GLN A 26 -10.72 12.62 17.88
N ILE A 27 -11.83 12.27 17.24
CA ILE A 27 -11.91 11.00 16.50
C ILE A 27 -10.76 10.99 15.48
N PRO A 28 -9.81 10.06 15.58
CA PRO A 28 -8.65 10.02 14.70
C PRO A 28 -9.10 9.86 13.26
N LEU A 29 -8.45 10.61 12.38
CA LEU A 29 -8.64 10.55 10.95
C LEU A 29 -7.56 9.65 10.34
N VAL A 30 -7.96 8.58 9.68
CA VAL A 30 -7.07 7.68 8.94
C VAL A 30 -7.10 8.05 7.47
N GLY A 31 -5.95 8.34 6.88
CA GLY A 31 -5.81 8.52 5.45
C GLY A 31 -5.67 7.17 4.75
N PHE A 32 -6.46 6.92 3.72
CA PHE A 32 -6.32 5.76 2.85
C PHE A 32 -5.88 6.24 1.47
N LEU A 33 -4.64 5.90 1.08
CA LEU A 33 -4.06 6.28 -0.22
C LEU A 33 -3.89 5.04 -1.10
N ASN A 34 -4.46 5.08 -2.30
CA ASN A 34 -4.37 3.95 -3.22
C ASN A 34 -4.09 4.43 -4.65
N SER A 35 -3.22 3.70 -5.38
CA SER A 35 -2.89 3.98 -6.78
C SER A 35 -3.97 3.54 -7.77
N ALA A 36 -4.80 2.58 -7.41
CA ALA A 36 -5.90 2.09 -8.25
C ALA A 36 -7.16 2.97 -8.12
N SER A 37 -8.27 2.48 -8.66
CA SER A 37 -9.57 3.12 -8.54
C SER A 37 -10.47 2.40 -7.53
N PRO A 38 -11.47 3.07 -6.94
CA PRO A 38 -12.44 2.45 -6.04
C PRO A 38 -13.15 1.25 -6.69
N GLU A 39 -13.45 1.35 -7.98
CA GLU A 39 -14.17 0.32 -8.73
C GLU A 39 -13.40 -1.00 -8.78
N THR A 40 -12.09 -0.92 -8.95
CA THR A 40 -11.22 -2.10 -9.08
C THR A 40 -10.67 -2.61 -7.75
N TYR A 41 -10.65 -1.77 -6.72
CA TYR A 41 -10.00 -2.07 -5.45
C TYR A 41 -10.95 -2.08 -4.24
N ARG A 42 -12.26 -2.03 -4.48
CA ARG A 42 -13.31 -1.98 -3.43
C ARG A 42 -13.15 -3.11 -2.43
N PHE A 43 -13.00 -4.34 -2.88
CA PHE A 43 -12.83 -5.49 -1.99
C PHE A 43 -11.71 -5.31 -0.96
N ASN A 44 -10.58 -4.76 -1.38
CA ASN A 44 -9.44 -4.51 -0.48
C ASN A 44 -9.72 -3.37 0.51
N ALA A 45 -10.43 -2.31 0.06
CA ALA A 45 -10.83 -1.21 0.93
C ALA A 45 -11.86 -1.67 1.98
N ASP A 46 -12.81 -2.51 1.58
CA ASP A 46 -13.79 -3.07 2.50
C ASP A 46 -13.14 -4.03 3.51
N SER A 47 -12.18 -4.86 3.07
CA SER A 47 -11.37 -5.70 3.97
C SER A 47 -10.54 -4.87 4.95
N PHE A 48 -10.03 -3.71 4.53
CA PHE A 48 -9.33 -2.78 5.42
C PHE A 48 -10.26 -2.24 6.50
N ARG A 49 -11.48 -1.81 6.14
CA ARG A 49 -12.52 -1.35 7.10
C ARG A 49 -12.93 -2.45 8.06
N GLU A 50 -13.13 -3.66 7.53
CA GLU A 50 -13.43 -4.82 8.37
C GLU A 50 -12.32 -5.10 9.37
N GLY A 51 -11.05 -5.03 8.94
CA GLY A 51 -9.89 -5.17 9.81
C GLY A 51 -9.85 -4.13 10.92
N LEU A 52 -10.12 -2.86 10.60
CA LEU A 52 -10.24 -1.79 11.61
C LEU A 52 -11.37 -2.09 12.60
N THR A 53 -12.53 -2.52 12.11
CA THR A 53 -13.69 -2.86 12.94
C THR A 53 -13.36 -4.01 13.91
N LYS A 54 -12.70 -5.07 13.44
CA LYS A 54 -12.23 -6.18 14.27
C LYS A 54 -11.21 -5.74 15.33
N ALA A 55 -10.44 -4.69 15.04
CA ALA A 55 -9.52 -4.06 16.00
C ALA A 55 -10.20 -3.05 16.95
N GLY A 56 -11.53 -2.90 16.87
CA GLY A 56 -12.30 -2.00 17.72
C GLY A 56 -12.45 -0.58 17.18
N PHE A 57 -11.96 -0.31 15.96
CA PHE A 57 -12.09 0.99 15.29
C PHE A 57 -13.29 0.95 14.34
N VAL A 58 -14.40 1.53 14.78
CA VAL A 58 -15.65 1.59 14.00
C VAL A 58 -15.77 2.96 13.35
N GLU A 59 -15.87 2.98 12.03
CA GLU A 59 -16.03 4.22 11.25
C GLU A 59 -17.23 5.02 11.76
N THR A 60 -17.13 6.33 11.79
CA THR A 60 -18.08 7.29 12.35
C THR A 60 -18.24 7.29 13.88
N ARG A 61 -17.82 6.24 14.58
CA ARG A 61 -17.93 6.14 16.04
C ARG A 61 -16.65 6.59 16.75
N ASN A 62 -15.51 6.01 16.38
CA ASN A 62 -14.22 6.27 17.05
C ASN A 62 -13.04 6.34 16.06
N VAL A 63 -13.30 6.30 14.75
CA VAL A 63 -12.36 6.54 13.65
C VAL A 63 -13.10 7.16 12.48
N ARG A 64 -12.43 8.00 11.69
CA ARG A 64 -12.87 8.46 10.37
C ARG A 64 -11.85 8.03 9.35
N ILE A 65 -12.30 7.73 8.13
CA ILE A 65 -11.43 7.34 7.01
C ILE A 65 -11.59 8.38 5.91
N GLU A 66 -10.47 8.91 5.45
CA GLU A 66 -10.38 9.83 4.33
C GLU A 66 -9.65 9.12 3.19
N GLU A 67 -10.33 8.90 2.08
CA GLU A 67 -9.79 8.15 0.95
C GLU A 67 -9.27 9.07 -0.15
N ARG A 68 -8.15 8.66 -0.75
CA ARG A 68 -7.59 9.24 -1.97
C ARG A 68 -7.22 8.14 -2.94
N TRP A 69 -7.73 8.28 -4.14
CA TRP A 69 -7.59 7.28 -5.20
C TRP A 69 -6.94 7.92 -6.41
N ALA A 70 -5.80 7.40 -6.83
CA ALA A 70 -5.08 7.93 -7.99
C ALA A 70 -5.63 7.44 -9.34
N ARG A 71 -6.56 6.48 -9.35
CA ARG A 71 -7.23 5.95 -10.56
C ARG A 71 -6.26 5.55 -11.68
N GLY A 72 -5.08 5.02 -11.31
CA GLY A 72 -4.01 4.66 -12.24
C GLY A 72 -3.08 5.79 -12.63
N ASP A 73 -3.37 7.04 -12.26
CA ASP A 73 -2.47 8.17 -12.46
C ASP A 73 -1.45 8.26 -11.31
N TYR A 74 -0.29 7.65 -11.52
CA TYR A 74 0.80 7.69 -10.55
C TYR A 74 1.36 9.10 -10.32
N GLY A 75 1.18 10.02 -11.28
CA GLY A 75 1.60 11.42 -11.16
C GLY A 75 0.80 12.20 -10.12
N ALA A 76 -0.45 11.81 -9.88
CA ALA A 76 -1.32 12.44 -8.88
C ALA A 76 -1.00 12.04 -7.43
N LEU A 77 -0.32 10.91 -7.20
CA LEU A 77 -0.07 10.38 -5.86
C LEU A 77 0.61 11.36 -4.89
N PRO A 78 1.64 12.16 -5.28
CA PRO A 78 2.25 13.13 -4.37
C PRO A 78 1.26 14.20 -3.89
N ALA A 79 0.42 14.74 -4.77
CA ALA A 79 -0.59 15.73 -4.42
C ALA A 79 -1.66 15.13 -3.48
N LEU A 80 -2.16 13.94 -3.79
CA LEU A 80 -3.14 13.22 -2.98
C LEU A 80 -2.61 12.89 -1.57
N ALA A 81 -1.33 12.51 -1.46
CA ALA A 81 -0.68 12.29 -0.17
C ALA A 81 -0.56 13.59 0.64
N ALA A 82 -0.16 14.69 -0.01
CA ALA A 82 -0.07 16.01 0.62
C ALA A 82 -1.44 16.50 1.12
N GLU A 83 -2.54 16.26 0.36
CA GLU A 83 -3.90 16.57 0.80
C GLU A 83 -4.28 15.83 2.09
N LEU A 84 -3.93 14.53 2.21
CA LEU A 84 -4.17 13.77 3.43
C LEU A 84 -3.41 14.36 4.62
N VAL A 85 -2.15 14.72 4.43
CA VAL A 85 -1.33 15.37 5.46
C VAL A 85 -1.95 16.71 5.87
N ALA A 86 -2.37 17.54 4.92
CA ALA A 86 -3.01 18.83 5.17
C ALA A 86 -4.33 18.70 5.93
N LYS A 87 -5.06 17.60 5.79
CA LYS A 87 -6.26 17.27 6.56
C LYS A 87 -5.98 16.83 8.00
N GLY A 88 -4.72 16.69 8.39
CA GLY A 88 -4.33 16.31 9.73
C GLY A 88 -4.61 14.82 10.04
N VAL A 89 -4.39 13.93 9.08
CA VAL A 89 -4.54 12.50 9.32
C VAL A 89 -3.55 12.01 10.40
N ALA A 90 -4.03 11.14 11.28
CA ALA A 90 -3.21 10.54 12.33
C ALA A 90 -2.26 9.45 11.79
N VAL A 91 -2.60 8.84 10.67
CA VAL A 91 -1.84 7.80 9.99
C VAL A 91 -2.28 7.69 8.53
N ILE A 92 -1.37 7.31 7.63
CA ILE A 92 -1.71 7.01 6.23
C ILE A 92 -1.56 5.50 5.98
N ALA A 93 -2.65 4.84 5.60
CA ALA A 93 -2.64 3.50 5.05
C ALA A 93 -2.39 3.60 3.54
N ALA A 94 -1.17 3.28 3.11
CA ALA A 94 -0.74 3.36 1.71
C ALA A 94 -0.80 1.97 1.07
N THR A 95 -1.76 1.78 0.16
CA THR A 95 -2.08 0.49 -0.43
C THR A 95 -2.01 0.55 -1.96
N GLY A 96 -2.13 -0.60 -2.61
CA GLY A 96 -2.12 -0.72 -4.07
C GLY A 96 -0.73 -1.05 -4.62
N ASP A 97 0.28 -0.24 -4.31
CA ASP A 97 1.66 -0.51 -4.76
C ASP A 97 2.72 0.31 -3.99
N VAL A 98 3.97 0.15 -4.44
CA VAL A 98 5.14 0.87 -3.89
C VAL A 98 5.04 2.38 -4.13
N ALA A 99 4.39 2.83 -5.21
CA ALA A 99 4.32 4.26 -5.53
C ALA A 99 3.44 5.00 -4.51
N SER A 100 2.32 4.40 -4.09
CA SER A 100 1.45 4.94 -3.02
C SER A 100 2.22 5.07 -1.70
N ALA A 101 2.96 4.02 -1.31
CA ALA A 101 3.78 4.02 -0.11
C ALA A 101 4.88 5.09 -0.16
N ARG A 102 5.53 5.24 -1.33
CA ARG A 102 6.58 6.23 -1.53
C ARG A 102 6.03 7.66 -1.50
N ALA A 103 4.87 7.90 -2.12
CA ALA A 103 4.23 9.21 -2.08
C ALA A 103 3.84 9.60 -0.64
N ALA A 104 3.24 8.68 0.12
CA ALA A 104 2.91 8.91 1.53
C ALA A 104 4.16 9.18 2.37
N GLN A 105 5.24 8.41 2.19
CA GLN A 105 6.51 8.60 2.89
C GLN A 105 7.11 9.98 2.65
N LEU A 106 7.04 10.48 1.42
CA LEU A 106 7.62 11.77 1.04
C LEU A 106 6.75 12.96 1.41
N ALA A 107 5.45 12.77 1.62
CA ALA A 107 4.51 13.85 1.95
C ALA A 107 4.69 14.39 3.38
N SER A 108 5.22 13.59 4.31
CA SER A 108 5.47 14.00 5.69
C SER A 108 6.58 13.17 6.32
N ASN A 109 7.31 13.79 7.25
CA ASN A 109 8.31 13.10 8.07
C ASN A 109 7.77 12.68 9.45
N THR A 110 6.55 13.09 9.79
CA THR A 110 5.95 12.92 11.13
C THR A 110 4.72 12.04 11.11
N VAL A 111 3.91 12.09 10.04
CA VAL A 111 2.71 11.25 9.92
C VAL A 111 3.12 9.80 9.70
N PRO A 112 2.74 8.86 10.57
CA PRO A 112 3.02 7.44 10.38
C PRO A 112 2.41 6.91 9.08
N VAL A 113 3.16 6.07 8.38
CA VAL A 113 2.71 5.40 7.15
C VAL A 113 2.73 3.89 7.35
N VAL A 114 1.58 3.25 7.12
CA VAL A 114 1.47 1.80 7.09
C VAL A 114 1.20 1.36 5.65
N PHE A 115 2.13 0.65 5.06
CA PHE A 115 1.98 0.21 3.68
C PHE A 115 1.56 -1.27 3.57
N THR A 116 0.90 -1.59 2.44
CA THR A 116 0.69 -2.96 2.00
C THR A 116 1.15 -3.07 0.55
N ILE A 117 2.27 -3.75 0.30
CA ILE A 117 2.92 -3.79 -1.01
C ILE A 117 3.36 -5.19 -1.42
N GLY A 118 3.47 -5.40 -2.74
CA GLY A 118 3.98 -6.63 -3.34
C GLY A 118 5.45 -6.60 -3.76
N GLY A 119 6.17 -5.52 -3.46
CA GLY A 119 7.59 -5.34 -3.79
C GLY A 119 8.48 -5.36 -2.55
N ASP A 120 9.78 -5.57 -2.70
CA ASP A 120 10.75 -5.50 -1.60
C ASP A 120 10.87 -4.05 -1.07
N PRO A 121 10.45 -3.74 0.16
CA PRO A 121 10.43 -2.39 0.68
C PRO A 121 11.83 -1.81 0.92
N VAL A 122 12.83 -2.66 1.19
CA VAL A 122 14.23 -2.25 1.37
C VAL A 122 14.81 -1.79 0.03
N ARG A 123 14.64 -2.59 -1.02
CA ARG A 123 15.10 -2.24 -2.38
C ARG A 123 14.45 -0.98 -2.92
N HIS A 124 13.23 -0.68 -2.47
CA HIS A 124 12.50 0.54 -2.86
C HIS A 124 12.77 1.72 -1.92
N GLY A 125 13.61 1.56 -0.90
CA GLY A 125 13.99 2.62 0.03
C GLY A 125 12.84 3.11 0.91
N LEU A 126 11.83 2.26 1.14
CA LEU A 126 10.73 2.56 2.06
C LEU A 126 11.13 2.35 3.50
N VAL A 127 11.92 1.32 3.77
CA VAL A 127 12.42 0.95 5.09
C VAL A 127 13.92 0.61 5.02
N GLU A 128 14.61 0.73 6.13
CA GLU A 128 16.05 0.41 6.21
C GLU A 128 16.29 -1.10 6.21
N SER A 129 15.47 -1.84 6.93
CA SER A 129 15.44 -3.31 6.94
C SER A 129 14.06 -3.82 7.30
N LEU A 130 13.80 -5.12 7.07
CA LEU A 130 12.51 -5.74 7.44
C LEU A 130 12.31 -5.81 8.96
N ASN A 131 13.39 -6.02 9.72
CA ASN A 131 13.33 -6.15 11.18
C ASN A 131 13.37 -4.80 11.91
N ARG A 132 13.92 -3.77 11.24
CA ARG A 132 14.02 -2.40 11.76
C ARG A 132 13.68 -1.44 10.64
N PRO A 133 12.40 -1.06 10.49
CA PRO A 133 11.96 -0.14 9.43
C PRO A 133 12.64 1.23 9.47
N GLY A 134 13.03 1.70 10.66
CA GLY A 134 13.94 2.82 10.88
C GLY A 134 13.31 4.21 10.88
N ARG A 135 12.09 4.39 10.38
CA ARG A 135 11.42 5.69 10.26
C ARG A 135 9.96 5.59 10.68
N HIS A 136 9.18 6.63 10.33
CA HIS A 136 7.72 6.65 10.50
C HIS A 136 6.95 5.73 9.54
N VAL A 137 7.64 4.84 8.82
CA VAL A 137 7.08 3.98 7.77
C VAL A 137 7.25 2.52 8.16
N THR A 138 6.15 1.78 8.17
CA THR A 138 6.13 0.33 8.39
C THR A 138 5.05 -0.32 7.51
N GLY A 139 4.94 -1.63 7.49
CA GLY A 139 3.87 -2.26 6.72
C GLY A 139 3.99 -3.76 6.53
N ILE A 140 3.14 -4.25 5.64
CA ILE A 140 2.99 -5.66 5.31
C ILE A 140 3.50 -5.88 3.88
N LEU A 141 4.32 -6.90 3.73
CA LEU A 141 4.81 -7.39 2.46
C LEU A 141 4.06 -8.67 2.07
N PHE A 142 3.29 -8.59 0.98
CA PHE A 142 2.87 -9.81 0.28
C PHE A 142 3.76 -9.96 -0.94
N ASN A 143 4.61 -10.98 -0.96
CA ASN A 143 5.66 -11.11 -1.98
C ASN A 143 5.26 -12.07 -3.12
N PRO A 144 4.40 -11.65 -4.08
CA PRO A 144 4.04 -12.47 -5.23
C PRO A 144 5.20 -12.63 -6.22
N ASN A 145 6.29 -11.86 -6.06
CA ASN A 145 7.39 -11.82 -7.03
C ASN A 145 8.34 -13.02 -6.89
N VAL A 146 8.49 -13.57 -5.68
CA VAL A 146 9.28 -14.79 -5.43
C VAL A 146 8.69 -15.99 -6.17
N LEU A 147 7.37 -15.96 -6.37
CA LEU A 147 6.64 -17.06 -7.03
C LEU A 147 6.69 -17.02 -8.57
N GLY A 148 7.30 -16.01 -9.18
CA GLY A 148 7.33 -15.86 -10.64
C GLY A 148 8.01 -17.03 -11.34
N ALA A 149 9.19 -17.42 -10.87
CA ALA A 149 9.93 -18.58 -11.41
C ALA A 149 9.13 -19.88 -11.20
N LYS A 150 8.59 -20.08 -10.00
CA LYS A 150 7.78 -21.28 -9.69
C LYS A 150 6.51 -21.39 -10.52
N ARG A 151 5.85 -20.26 -10.81
CA ARG A 151 4.69 -20.22 -11.72
C ARG A 151 5.05 -20.67 -13.13
N VAL A 152 6.21 -20.27 -13.66
CA VAL A 152 6.68 -20.71 -14.97
C VAL A 152 7.02 -22.19 -14.96
N GLU A 153 7.63 -22.67 -13.89
CA GLU A 153 7.94 -24.09 -13.68
C GLU A 153 6.66 -24.93 -13.67
N LEU A 154 5.65 -24.55 -12.88
CA LEU A 154 4.36 -25.23 -12.82
C LEU A 154 3.63 -25.19 -14.16
N LEU A 155 3.69 -24.08 -14.90
CA LEU A 155 3.10 -24.03 -16.25
C LEU A 155 3.74 -25.04 -17.20
N ARG A 156 5.04 -25.31 -17.07
CA ARG A 156 5.73 -26.32 -17.87
C ARG A 156 5.34 -27.75 -17.46
N GLU A 157 5.14 -27.97 -16.17
CA GLU A 157 4.68 -29.27 -15.67
C GLU A 157 3.25 -29.60 -16.15
N ILE A 158 2.35 -28.59 -16.14
CA ILE A 158 0.96 -28.76 -16.55
C ILE A 158 0.82 -28.89 -18.08
N ALA A 159 1.65 -28.18 -18.82
CA ALA A 159 1.59 -28.11 -20.27
C ALA A 159 2.99 -28.11 -20.88
N PRO A 160 3.63 -29.30 -20.99
CA PRO A 160 5.02 -29.46 -21.47
C PRO A 160 5.24 -28.94 -22.90
N GLU A 161 4.21 -29.00 -23.74
CA GLU A 161 4.25 -28.55 -25.13
C GLU A 161 4.26 -27.03 -25.29
N ILE A 162 4.03 -26.22 -24.24
CA ILE A 162 4.04 -24.77 -24.35
C ILE A 162 5.45 -24.27 -24.68
N SER A 163 5.60 -23.73 -25.87
CA SER A 163 6.83 -23.11 -26.37
C SER A 163 6.86 -21.58 -26.15
N ARG A 164 5.71 -20.95 -25.87
CA ARG A 164 5.58 -19.50 -25.71
C ARG A 164 4.65 -19.17 -24.54
N ILE A 165 5.10 -18.21 -23.73
CA ILE A 165 4.33 -17.64 -22.61
C ILE A 165 4.21 -16.15 -22.83
N ALA A 166 2.98 -15.62 -22.81
CA ALA A 166 2.72 -14.19 -22.82
C ALA A 166 2.65 -13.65 -21.40
N LEU A 167 3.34 -12.56 -21.13
CA LEU A 167 3.30 -11.84 -19.85
C LEU A 167 2.61 -10.49 -20.07
N LEU A 168 1.40 -10.35 -19.51
CA LEU A 168 0.68 -9.09 -19.52
C LEU A 168 1.19 -8.19 -18.38
N MET A 169 1.68 -7.01 -18.72
CA MET A 169 2.23 -6.06 -17.76
C MET A 169 1.71 -4.65 -18.04
N ASN A 170 1.45 -3.90 -16.97
CA ASN A 170 1.19 -2.47 -17.08
C ASN A 170 2.53 -1.73 -17.24
N PRO A 171 2.80 -1.05 -18.39
CA PRO A 171 4.07 -0.38 -18.64
C PRO A 171 4.29 0.85 -17.76
N THR A 172 3.22 1.46 -17.24
CA THR A 172 3.30 2.63 -16.36
C THR A 172 3.61 2.26 -14.91
N ASN A 173 3.36 1.01 -14.52
CA ASN A 173 3.70 0.53 -13.19
C ASN A 173 5.22 0.40 -13.03
N ARG A 174 5.82 1.25 -12.20
CA ARG A 174 7.28 1.28 -11.96
C ARG A 174 7.81 -0.02 -11.40
N THR A 175 7.01 -0.78 -10.64
CA THR A 175 7.35 -2.10 -10.11
C THR A 175 7.47 -3.15 -11.22
N SER A 176 6.77 -2.97 -12.34
CA SER A 176 6.86 -3.85 -13.50
C SER A 176 8.21 -3.74 -14.22
N LYS A 177 8.86 -2.58 -14.18
CA LYS A 177 10.18 -2.37 -14.79
C LYS A 177 11.29 -3.15 -14.09
N SER A 178 11.14 -3.46 -12.80
CA SER A 178 12.11 -4.28 -12.05
C SER A 178 11.96 -5.77 -12.33
N LYS A 179 10.86 -6.18 -12.93
CA LYS A 179 10.55 -7.58 -13.29
C LYS A 179 11.12 -7.97 -14.66
N LYS A 180 12.32 -7.53 -14.99
CA LYS A 180 13.10 -8.27 -15.98
C LYS A 180 13.46 -9.62 -15.35
N LEU A 181 12.51 -10.57 -15.41
CA LEU A 181 12.80 -11.99 -15.31
C LEU A 181 13.68 -12.33 -16.53
N MET A 182 14.97 -12.06 -16.40
CA MET A 182 15.95 -12.70 -17.27
C MET A 182 16.17 -14.10 -16.69
N PRO A 183 15.76 -15.17 -17.37
CA PRO A 183 16.31 -16.47 -17.06
C PRO A 183 17.82 -16.34 -17.30
N LYS A 184 18.63 -16.62 -16.27
CA LYS A 184 20.06 -16.78 -16.46
C LYS A 184 20.24 -17.81 -17.56
N ARG A 185 21.04 -17.48 -18.59
CA ARG A 185 21.48 -18.40 -19.62
C ARG A 185 22.05 -19.65 -18.95
N GLY A 186 21.40 -20.76 -19.13
CA GLY A 186 21.86 -22.06 -18.67
C GLY A 186 20.79 -23.09 -18.98
N GLN A 187 20.93 -23.80 -20.11
CA GLN A 187 20.14 -24.93 -20.54
C GLN A 187 18.67 -24.63 -20.95
N GLY A 188 18.47 -24.36 -22.23
CA GLY A 188 17.18 -24.16 -22.87
C GLY A 188 16.89 -22.67 -23.10
N SER A 189 17.27 -22.15 -24.27
CA SER A 189 17.16 -20.74 -24.61
C SER A 189 15.72 -20.30 -24.83
N TRP A 190 15.11 -19.70 -23.80
CA TRP A 190 13.89 -18.90 -23.98
C TRP A 190 14.30 -17.45 -24.24
N ALA A 191 14.21 -17.02 -25.48
CA ALA A 191 14.37 -15.62 -25.83
C ALA A 191 13.06 -14.90 -25.52
N TRP A 192 13.03 -14.05 -24.48
CA TRP A 192 11.92 -13.14 -24.25
C TRP A 192 11.94 -12.05 -25.32
N ARG A 193 10.86 -11.88 -26.05
CA ARG A 193 10.61 -10.76 -26.95
C ARG A 193 9.41 -9.97 -26.45
N PRO A 194 9.55 -8.63 -26.27
CA PRO A 194 8.39 -7.78 -25.95
C PRO A 194 7.37 -7.81 -27.09
N LEU A 195 6.08 -7.78 -26.78
CA LEU A 195 5.00 -7.80 -27.77
C LEU A 195 5.11 -6.66 -28.81
N HIS A 196 5.61 -5.49 -28.40
CA HIS A 196 5.82 -4.35 -29.30
C HIS A 196 6.99 -4.53 -30.31
N SER A 197 7.80 -5.55 -30.13
CA SER A 197 8.88 -5.91 -31.08
C SER A 197 8.50 -7.11 -31.97
N MET A 198 7.26 -7.57 -31.91
CA MET A 198 6.76 -8.64 -32.79
C MET A 198 6.08 -8.04 -34.03
N PRO A 199 6.32 -8.58 -35.24
CA PRO A 199 5.57 -8.17 -36.42
C PRO A 199 4.08 -8.44 -36.21
N GLU A 200 3.22 -7.53 -36.70
CA GLU A 200 1.75 -7.55 -36.52
C GLU A 200 1.09 -8.90 -36.88
N THR A 201 1.66 -9.64 -37.80
CA THR A 201 1.19 -10.98 -38.22
C THR A 201 1.28 -12.04 -37.12
N GLN A 202 2.09 -11.85 -36.08
CA GLN A 202 2.24 -12.79 -34.97
C GLN A 202 1.44 -12.39 -33.71
N ALA A 203 0.84 -11.21 -33.69
CA ALA A 203 0.06 -10.70 -32.56
C ALA A 203 -1.42 -11.16 -32.56
N LYS A 204 -1.90 -11.75 -33.66
CA LYS A 204 -3.29 -12.24 -33.76
C LYS A 204 -3.44 -13.56 -33.03
N TRP A 205 -3.97 -13.52 -31.82
CA TRP A 205 -4.47 -14.70 -31.13
C TRP A 205 -5.70 -15.25 -31.84
N LYS A 206 -5.65 -16.49 -32.31
CA LYS A 206 -6.84 -17.23 -32.75
C LYS A 206 -7.24 -18.21 -31.67
N PRO A 207 -8.47 -18.10 -31.11
CA PRO A 207 -8.97 -19.15 -30.22
C PRO A 207 -9.07 -20.44 -31.02
N ARG A 208 -8.58 -21.55 -30.46
CA ARG A 208 -8.89 -22.87 -31.00
C ARG A 208 -10.40 -23.08 -30.85
N SER A 209 -11.10 -23.27 -31.95
CA SER A 209 -12.44 -23.81 -31.90
C SER A 209 -12.36 -25.23 -31.36
N ASN A 210 -12.99 -25.46 -30.20
CA ASN A 210 -13.28 -26.81 -29.74
C ASN A 210 -14.28 -27.43 -30.73
N SER A 211 -13.78 -28.18 -31.66
CA SER A 211 -14.58 -29.19 -32.38
C SER A 211 -14.39 -30.52 -31.64
N CYS A 212 -15.45 -30.91 -30.94
CA CYS A 212 -15.65 -32.29 -30.50
C CYS A 212 -15.66 -33.20 -31.71
#